data_5b249d55e739eefa5dd1c331c17bc80e
#
_entry.id   5b249d55e739eefa5dd1c331c17bc80e
#
_cell.length_a   1.000
_cell.length_b   1.000
_cell.length_c   1.000
_cell.angle_alpha   90.00
_cell.angle_beta   90.00
_cell.angle_gamma   90.00
#
_symmetry.space_group_name_H-M   'P 1'
#
loop_
_entity.id
_entity.type
_entity.pdbx_description
1 polymer ?
#
loop_
_entity_poly.entity_id
_entity_poly.type
_entity_poly.pdbx_seq_one_letter_code
_entity_poly.pdbx_strand_id
1 'polypeptide(L)'
;MFPKKQGLYSSEFEHDNCGAGFICSLKGEKTNGIIGKALNILDKLEHRGAVSSDGKTGDGAGILIEIPHEFLKSQCNFKLPDINNYAVGMVFLPQKKNQREYCTAILENEFKNQGLNFIGWREVPVNKSVLGKISAKTEPYISQIFVEKGDISEHEFNVKLFIARKISEN
;
A
#
# COMPACT_ATOMS: atom_id res chain seq x y z
N MET A 1 -13.27 -9.37 -17.28
CA MET A 1 -13.43 -10.55 -18.16
C MET A 1 -12.73 -10.22 -19.46
N PHE A 2 -11.67 -10.94 -19.81
CA PHE A 2 -10.95 -10.70 -21.07
C PHE A 2 -11.79 -11.11 -22.29
N PRO A 3 -11.60 -10.46 -23.46
CA PRO A 3 -12.27 -10.85 -24.68
C PRO A 3 -11.97 -12.31 -25.06
N LYS A 4 -12.90 -12.96 -25.75
CA LYS A 4 -12.64 -14.31 -26.27
C LYS A 4 -11.61 -14.25 -27.39
N LYS A 5 -10.83 -15.33 -27.55
CA LYS A 5 -9.87 -15.48 -28.65
C LYS A 5 -10.52 -15.14 -29.99
N GLN A 6 -9.93 -14.19 -30.74
CA GLN A 6 -10.44 -13.71 -32.00
C GLN A 6 -9.30 -13.24 -32.92
N GLY A 7 -9.19 -13.82 -34.13
CA GLY A 7 -8.12 -13.51 -35.05
C GLY A 7 -6.74 -13.85 -34.45
N LEU A 8 -5.84 -12.89 -34.44
CA LEU A 8 -4.51 -13.01 -33.85
C LEU A 8 -4.49 -12.77 -32.33
N TYR A 9 -5.60 -12.29 -31.74
CA TYR A 9 -5.71 -12.07 -30.31
C TYR A 9 -5.92 -13.39 -29.56
N SER A 10 -5.13 -13.65 -28.54
CA SER A 10 -5.36 -14.72 -27.56
C SER A 10 -5.12 -14.17 -26.15
N SER A 11 -6.05 -14.41 -25.24
CA SER A 11 -5.91 -14.02 -23.83
C SER A 11 -4.73 -14.68 -23.10
N GLU A 12 -4.15 -15.74 -23.67
CA GLU A 12 -2.92 -16.38 -23.16
C GLU A 12 -1.68 -15.48 -23.31
N PHE A 13 -1.74 -14.53 -24.29
CA PHE A 13 -0.68 -13.56 -24.52
C PHE A 13 -0.95 -12.19 -23.92
N GLU A 14 -2.04 -12.06 -23.16
CA GLU A 14 -2.37 -10.83 -22.45
C GLU A 14 -1.48 -10.74 -21.22
N HIS A 15 -0.55 -9.80 -21.24
CA HIS A 15 0.37 -9.53 -20.13
C HIS A 15 0.26 -8.05 -19.76
N ASP A 16 0.16 -7.77 -18.46
CA ASP A 16 0.21 -6.41 -17.96
C ASP A 16 1.59 -5.80 -18.23
N ASN A 17 1.61 -4.60 -18.78
CA ASN A 17 2.83 -3.86 -19.05
C ASN A 17 3.26 -3.10 -17.79
N CYS A 18 3.99 -3.76 -16.91
CA CYS A 18 4.57 -3.13 -15.72
C CYS A 18 6.01 -2.68 -15.97
N GLY A 19 6.39 -1.56 -15.35
CA GLY A 19 7.76 -1.15 -15.16
C GLY A 19 8.14 -1.30 -13.70
N ALA A 20 9.26 -1.95 -13.42
CA ALA A 20 9.78 -2.08 -12.07
C ALA A 20 11.25 -1.70 -12.01
N GLY A 21 11.68 -1.15 -10.88
CA GLY A 21 13.08 -0.84 -10.61
C GLY A 21 13.35 -0.94 -9.12
N PHE A 22 14.60 -1.08 -8.75
CA PHE A 22 15.00 -1.10 -7.35
C PHE A 22 16.26 -0.25 -7.13
N ILE A 23 16.42 0.22 -5.90
CA ILE A 23 17.62 0.91 -5.44
C ILE A 23 17.92 0.49 -4.00
N CYS A 24 19.18 0.27 -3.68
CA CYS A 24 19.64 -0.04 -2.33
C CYS A 24 20.95 0.67 -2.01
N SER A 25 21.21 0.84 -0.72
CA SER A 25 22.53 1.25 -0.22
C SER A 25 23.39 0.02 0.04
N LEU A 26 24.54 -0.08 -0.58
CA LEU A 26 25.50 -1.15 -0.31
C LEU A 26 26.07 -1.11 1.12
N LYS A 27 25.98 0.04 1.76
CA LYS A 27 26.38 0.25 3.17
C LYS A 27 25.24 0.08 4.18
N GLY A 28 24.01 -0.23 3.72
CA GLY A 28 22.83 -0.35 4.58
C GLY A 28 22.34 1.00 5.16
N GLU A 29 22.80 2.13 4.63
CA GLU A 29 22.42 3.45 5.12
C GLU A 29 20.98 3.79 4.71
N LYS A 30 20.14 4.12 5.70
CA LYS A 30 18.75 4.53 5.52
C LYS A 30 18.67 6.05 5.35
N THR A 31 18.58 6.53 4.12
CA THR A 31 18.57 7.96 3.83
C THR A 31 17.36 8.37 3.00
N ASN A 32 16.87 9.61 3.21
CA ASN A 32 15.82 10.17 2.37
C ASN A 32 16.24 10.29 0.89
N GLY A 33 17.55 10.38 0.61
CA GLY A 33 18.09 10.41 -0.74
C GLY A 33 17.76 9.14 -1.55
N ILE A 34 17.63 7.96 -0.90
CA ILE A 34 17.19 6.72 -1.56
C ILE A 34 15.76 6.85 -2.06
N ILE A 35 14.87 7.45 -1.24
CA ILE A 35 13.47 7.69 -1.62
C ILE A 35 13.40 8.60 -2.85
N GLY A 36 14.14 9.70 -2.87
CA GLY A 36 14.20 10.60 -4.03
C GLY A 36 14.66 9.90 -5.30
N LYS A 37 15.66 9.01 -5.19
CA LYS A 37 16.13 8.21 -6.33
C LYS A 37 15.09 7.17 -6.77
N ALA A 38 14.34 6.55 -5.84
CA ALA A 38 13.27 5.62 -6.17
C ALA A 38 12.11 6.34 -6.92
N LEU A 39 11.73 7.53 -6.47
CA LEU A 39 10.75 8.36 -7.19
C LEU A 39 11.22 8.74 -8.59
N ASN A 40 12.51 9.07 -8.75
CA ASN A 40 13.07 9.36 -10.08
C ASN A 40 13.04 8.12 -11.02
N ILE A 41 13.11 6.89 -10.46
CA ILE A 41 12.92 5.68 -11.27
C ILE A 41 11.47 5.63 -11.79
N LEU A 42 10.47 5.95 -10.96
CA LEU A 42 9.07 5.98 -11.39
C LEU A 42 8.84 7.01 -12.51
N ASP A 43 9.39 8.21 -12.38
CA ASP A 43 9.31 9.23 -13.43
C ASP A 43 9.87 8.73 -14.77
N LYS A 44 11.01 8.01 -14.73
CA LYS A 44 11.61 7.44 -15.94
C LYS A 44 10.83 6.27 -16.52
N LEU A 45 9.95 5.65 -15.75
CA LEU A 45 9.08 4.56 -16.19
C LEU A 45 7.72 5.05 -16.71
N GLU A 46 7.43 6.34 -16.70
CA GLU A 46 6.16 6.94 -17.16
C GLU A 46 5.75 6.43 -18.55
N HIS A 47 6.72 6.29 -19.47
CA HIS A 47 6.48 5.78 -20.83
C HIS A 47 6.02 4.30 -20.89
N ARG A 48 6.04 3.59 -19.77
CA ARG A 48 5.57 2.21 -19.62
C ARG A 48 4.13 2.12 -19.14
N GLY A 49 3.54 3.23 -18.70
CA GLY A 49 2.17 3.32 -18.24
C GLY A 49 1.21 3.81 -19.32
N ALA A 50 -0.07 3.52 -19.17
CA ALA A 50 -1.12 4.09 -19.98
C ALA A 50 -1.73 5.32 -19.30
N VAL A 51 -2.22 6.26 -20.12
CA VAL A 51 -2.91 7.47 -19.66
C VAL A 51 -4.30 7.49 -20.28
N SER A 52 -5.31 7.77 -19.46
CA SER A 52 -6.69 7.87 -19.88
C SER A 52 -6.96 9.14 -20.72
N SER A 53 -8.17 9.22 -21.27
CA SER A 53 -8.61 10.34 -22.14
C SER A 53 -8.60 11.72 -21.46
N ASP A 54 -8.52 11.78 -20.12
CA ASP A 54 -8.39 13.07 -19.39
C ASP A 54 -6.94 13.56 -19.28
N GLY A 55 -5.98 12.82 -19.85
CA GLY A 55 -4.56 13.16 -19.89
C GLY A 55 -3.85 13.16 -18.52
N LYS A 56 -4.51 12.68 -17.45
CA LYS A 56 -3.97 12.69 -16.09
C LYS A 56 -4.17 11.39 -15.34
N THR A 57 -5.27 10.68 -15.59
CA THR A 57 -5.54 9.39 -14.95
C THR A 57 -4.68 8.32 -15.62
N GLY A 58 -3.85 7.65 -14.87
CA GLY A 58 -2.94 6.59 -15.35
C GLY A 58 -3.13 5.28 -14.56
N ASP A 59 -2.29 4.31 -14.85
CA ASP A 59 -2.31 2.97 -14.22
C ASP A 59 -1.88 3.02 -12.75
N GLY A 60 -1.34 4.15 -12.31
CA GLY A 60 -0.80 4.32 -10.96
C GLY A 60 0.68 3.92 -10.85
N ALA A 61 1.29 4.35 -9.77
CA ALA A 61 2.68 4.06 -9.44
C ALA A 61 2.85 4.00 -7.93
N GLY A 62 3.86 3.30 -7.45
CA GLY A 62 4.13 3.21 -6.02
C GLY A 62 5.57 2.82 -5.73
N ILE A 63 5.99 3.05 -4.51
CA ILE A 63 7.27 2.59 -3.98
C ILE A 63 7.03 1.70 -2.76
N LEU A 64 7.84 0.66 -2.64
CA LEU A 64 7.94 -0.15 -1.44
C LEU A 64 9.24 0.20 -0.74
N ILE A 65 9.16 0.59 0.52
CA ILE A 65 10.33 0.97 1.33
C ILE A 65 10.34 0.22 2.64
N GLU A 66 11.50 0.13 3.25
CA GLU A 66 11.61 -0.29 4.64
C GLU A 66 10.85 0.67 5.55
N ILE A 67 10.28 0.17 6.66
CA ILE A 67 9.51 0.98 7.60
C ILE A 67 10.37 2.16 8.11
N PRO A 68 10.00 3.41 7.81
CA PRO A 68 10.74 4.59 8.25
C PRO A 68 10.37 4.92 9.71
N HIS A 69 10.89 4.15 10.66
CA HIS A 69 10.50 4.17 12.08
C HIS A 69 10.47 5.57 12.70
N GLU A 70 11.56 6.32 12.59
CA GLU A 70 11.66 7.66 13.20
C GLU A 70 10.65 8.65 12.59
N PHE A 71 10.41 8.56 11.29
CA PHE A 71 9.37 9.35 10.63
C PHE A 71 7.98 8.98 11.17
N LEU A 72 7.64 7.70 11.21
CA LEU A 72 6.33 7.26 11.69
C LEU A 72 6.13 7.60 13.17
N LYS A 73 7.16 7.47 13.99
CA LYS A 73 7.15 7.86 15.40
C LYS A 73 6.83 9.35 15.59
N SER A 74 7.29 10.22 14.67
CA SER A 74 6.98 11.64 14.69
C SER A 74 5.60 12.00 14.15
N GLN A 75 4.98 11.12 13.36
CA GLN A 75 3.72 11.37 12.67
C GLN A 75 2.51 10.68 13.30
N CYS A 76 2.71 9.67 14.14
CA CYS A 76 1.63 8.97 14.82
C CYS A 76 1.27 9.68 16.13
N ASN A 77 -0.02 9.70 16.45
CA ASN A 77 -0.56 10.21 17.72
C ASN A 77 -0.63 9.15 18.82
N PHE A 78 -0.05 7.98 18.57
CA PHE A 78 0.07 6.85 19.49
C PHE A 78 1.52 6.39 19.58
N LYS A 79 1.86 5.69 20.68
CA LYS A 79 3.20 5.17 20.89
C LYS A 79 3.45 3.96 20.01
N LEU A 80 4.53 3.98 19.23
CA LEU A 80 4.98 2.83 18.48
C LEU A 80 5.90 1.94 19.32
N PRO A 81 5.83 0.61 19.19
CA PRO A 81 6.85 -0.30 19.66
C PRO A 81 8.22 -0.03 19.01
N ASP A 82 9.26 -0.66 19.53
CA ASP A 82 10.58 -0.58 18.90
C ASP A 82 10.57 -1.15 17.48
N ILE A 83 11.55 -0.71 16.68
CA ILE A 83 11.71 -1.18 15.30
C ILE A 83 11.74 -2.72 15.25
N ASN A 84 11.12 -3.30 14.23
CA ASN A 84 10.91 -4.74 14.01
C ASN A 84 9.88 -5.41 14.96
N ASN A 85 9.26 -4.66 15.89
CA ASN A 85 8.22 -5.19 16.77
C ASN A 85 6.80 -4.78 16.35
N TYR A 86 6.63 -4.26 15.15
CA TYR A 86 5.33 -3.95 14.58
C TYR A 86 5.35 -4.00 13.05
N ALA A 87 4.18 -4.11 12.47
CA ALA A 87 3.95 -4.00 11.03
C ALA A 87 3.11 -2.77 10.71
N VAL A 88 3.26 -2.27 9.48
CA VAL A 88 2.46 -1.19 8.91
C VAL A 88 1.81 -1.69 7.63
N GLY A 89 0.50 -1.57 7.51
CA GLY A 89 -0.26 -1.88 6.30
C GLY A 89 -0.85 -0.62 5.69
N MET A 90 -0.72 -0.46 4.37
CA MET A 90 -1.45 0.58 3.63
C MET A 90 -2.84 0.05 3.29
N VAL A 91 -3.89 0.81 3.64
CA VAL A 91 -5.28 0.39 3.46
C VAL A 91 -6.04 1.46 2.67
N PHE A 92 -6.68 1.01 1.60
CA PHE A 92 -7.52 1.83 0.72
C PHE A 92 -8.99 1.59 1.07
N LEU A 93 -9.61 2.59 1.66
CA LEU A 93 -10.92 2.51 2.30
C LEU A 93 -11.99 3.31 1.52
N PRO A 94 -13.27 2.98 1.71
CA PRO A 94 -14.35 3.79 1.13
C PRO A 94 -14.35 5.23 1.63
N GLN A 95 -14.74 6.18 0.77
CA GLN A 95 -14.88 7.59 1.14
C GLN A 95 -16.03 7.83 2.14
N LYS A 96 -17.12 7.05 2.07
CA LYS A 96 -18.24 7.18 2.98
C LYS A 96 -17.84 6.71 4.38
N LYS A 97 -18.02 7.60 5.37
CA LYS A 97 -17.57 7.39 6.75
C LYS A 97 -18.10 6.09 7.37
N ASN A 98 -19.40 5.81 7.24
CA ASN A 98 -20.01 4.60 7.80
C ASN A 98 -19.45 3.30 7.18
N GLN A 99 -19.20 3.29 5.87
CA GLN A 99 -18.57 2.15 5.20
C GLN A 99 -17.12 1.98 5.63
N ARG A 100 -16.39 3.09 5.76
CA ARG A 100 -15.01 3.09 6.24
C ARG A 100 -14.91 2.54 7.65
N GLU A 101 -15.76 3.00 8.57
CA GLU A 101 -15.82 2.50 9.95
C GLU A 101 -16.13 1.00 10.00
N TYR A 102 -17.02 0.52 9.14
CA TYR A 102 -17.29 -0.91 9.02
C TYR A 102 -16.06 -1.71 8.56
N CYS A 103 -15.37 -1.25 7.50
CA CYS A 103 -14.15 -1.91 6.99
C CYS A 103 -13.01 -1.89 8.03
N THR A 104 -12.80 -0.78 8.74
CA THR A 104 -11.77 -0.71 9.78
C THR A 104 -12.08 -1.65 10.94
N ALA A 105 -13.33 -1.76 11.35
CA ALA A 105 -13.74 -2.69 12.41
C ALA A 105 -13.50 -4.17 12.02
N ILE A 106 -13.75 -4.54 10.76
CA ILE A 106 -13.43 -5.89 10.26
C ILE A 106 -11.94 -6.16 10.39
N LEU A 107 -11.08 -5.27 9.88
CA LEU A 107 -9.63 -5.41 9.94
C LEU A 107 -9.12 -5.54 11.39
N GLU A 108 -9.58 -4.66 12.28
CA GLU A 108 -9.20 -4.70 13.70
C GLU A 108 -9.62 -6.02 14.36
N ASN A 109 -10.83 -6.50 14.07
CA ASN A 109 -11.32 -7.78 14.59
C ASN A 109 -10.52 -8.96 14.06
N GLU A 110 -10.15 -8.96 12.77
CA GLU A 110 -9.37 -10.06 12.19
C GLU A 110 -7.96 -10.11 12.76
N PHE A 111 -7.29 -8.98 12.97
CA PHE A 111 -6.00 -8.99 13.68
C PHE A 111 -6.14 -9.52 15.10
N LYS A 112 -7.19 -9.13 15.82
CA LYS A 112 -7.48 -9.63 17.15
C LYS A 112 -7.79 -11.13 17.16
N ASN A 113 -8.53 -11.63 16.17
CA ASN A 113 -8.83 -13.07 16.03
C ASN A 113 -7.56 -13.89 15.80
N GLN A 114 -6.54 -13.31 15.16
CA GLN A 114 -5.22 -13.93 15.01
C GLN A 114 -4.34 -13.76 16.26
N GLY A 115 -4.85 -13.14 17.33
CA GLY A 115 -4.09 -12.87 18.55
C GLY A 115 -3.01 -11.80 18.39
N LEU A 116 -3.21 -10.87 17.46
CA LEU A 116 -2.32 -9.72 17.25
C LEU A 116 -2.90 -8.47 17.89
N ASN A 117 -2.03 -7.61 18.41
CA ASN A 117 -2.42 -6.36 19.03
C ASN A 117 -2.52 -5.23 18.00
N PHE A 118 -3.74 -4.73 17.80
CA PHE A 118 -3.94 -3.50 17.04
C PHE A 118 -3.42 -2.30 17.84
N ILE A 119 -2.62 -1.43 17.19
CA ILE A 119 -2.04 -0.23 17.83
C ILE A 119 -2.85 1.02 17.47
N GLY A 120 -3.13 1.21 16.17
CA GLY A 120 -3.83 2.42 15.74
C GLY A 120 -3.89 2.61 14.23
N TRP A 121 -4.61 3.65 13.84
CA TRP A 121 -4.72 4.13 12.47
C TRP A 121 -4.04 5.48 12.31
N ARG A 122 -3.39 5.68 11.18
CA ARG A 122 -2.87 6.97 10.73
C ARG A 122 -3.46 7.31 9.38
N GLU A 123 -4.08 8.47 9.26
CA GLU A 123 -4.51 9.00 7.97
C GLU A 123 -3.28 9.39 7.13
N VAL A 124 -3.29 8.99 5.86
CA VAL A 124 -2.22 9.34 4.93
C VAL A 124 -2.54 10.66 4.25
N PRO A 125 -1.66 11.67 4.34
CA PRO A 125 -1.86 12.92 3.62
C PRO A 125 -1.86 12.69 2.11
N VAL A 126 -2.87 13.21 1.42
CA VAL A 126 -3.02 13.10 -0.03
C VAL A 126 -3.15 14.46 -0.69
N ASN A 127 -2.60 14.59 -1.90
CA ASN A 127 -2.75 15.79 -2.71
C ASN A 127 -3.78 15.55 -3.82
N LYS A 128 -5.02 15.95 -3.58
CA LYS A 128 -6.14 15.76 -4.53
C LYS A 128 -6.04 16.64 -5.78
N SER A 129 -5.23 17.71 -5.77
CA SER A 129 -5.14 18.65 -6.89
C SER A 129 -4.48 18.05 -8.14
N VAL A 130 -3.73 16.96 -7.97
CA VAL A 130 -3.03 16.28 -9.09
C VAL A 130 -3.90 15.23 -9.79
N LEU A 131 -5.04 14.84 -9.18
CA LEU A 131 -5.90 13.78 -9.72
C LEU A 131 -6.55 14.20 -11.05
N GLY A 132 -6.65 13.24 -11.97
CA GLY A 132 -7.48 13.34 -13.17
C GLY A 132 -8.96 13.28 -12.82
N LYS A 133 -9.83 13.78 -13.72
CA LYS A 133 -11.28 13.77 -13.51
C LYS A 133 -11.88 12.38 -13.36
N ILE A 134 -11.23 11.38 -13.94
CA ILE A 134 -11.69 9.98 -13.87
C ILE A 134 -11.29 9.39 -12.51
N SER A 135 -10.02 9.47 -12.13
CA SER A 135 -9.51 8.94 -10.86
C SER A 135 -10.12 9.62 -9.63
N ALA A 136 -10.43 10.92 -9.72
CA ALA A 136 -11.09 11.64 -8.62
C ALA A 136 -12.47 11.06 -8.22
N LYS A 137 -13.15 10.34 -9.14
CA LYS A 137 -14.46 9.71 -8.85
C LYS A 137 -14.33 8.43 -8.02
N THR A 138 -13.18 7.79 -8.08
CA THR A 138 -12.89 6.51 -7.43
C THR A 138 -11.77 6.62 -6.40
N GLU A 139 -11.37 7.85 -6.04
CA GLU A 139 -10.36 8.09 -5.03
C GLU A 139 -10.71 7.37 -3.73
N PRO A 140 -9.84 6.49 -3.19
CA PRO A 140 -10.04 5.89 -1.90
C PRO A 140 -9.65 6.84 -0.76
N TYR A 141 -10.18 6.58 0.42
CA TYR A 141 -9.61 7.13 1.65
C TYR A 141 -8.41 6.28 2.06
N ILE A 142 -7.23 6.87 2.18
CA ILE A 142 -6.00 6.13 2.43
C ILE A 142 -5.58 6.25 3.89
N SER A 143 -5.40 5.11 4.54
CA SER A 143 -4.93 5.01 5.92
C SER A 143 -3.83 3.97 6.07
N GLN A 144 -3.03 4.12 7.12
CA GLN A 144 -2.10 3.11 7.57
C GLN A 144 -2.61 2.47 8.85
N ILE A 145 -2.62 1.12 8.88
CA ILE A 145 -2.87 0.34 10.07
C ILE A 145 -1.56 -0.10 10.69
N PHE A 146 -1.50 -0.09 12.02
CA PHE A 146 -0.33 -0.51 12.78
C PHE A 146 -0.69 -1.67 13.69
N VAL A 147 0.11 -2.73 13.64
CA VAL A 147 -0.12 -3.97 14.37
C VAL A 147 1.17 -4.40 15.08
N GLU A 148 1.10 -4.65 16.37
CA GLU A 148 2.23 -5.08 17.19
C GLU A 148 2.51 -6.57 17.04
N LYS A 149 3.79 -6.94 17.03
CA LYS A 149 4.23 -8.33 16.94
C LYS A 149 4.03 -9.10 18.26
N GLY A 150 4.22 -8.42 19.42
CA GLY A 150 4.26 -9.08 20.72
C GLY A 150 5.43 -10.08 20.83
N ASP A 151 5.24 -11.10 21.67
CA ASP A 151 6.29 -12.11 21.99
C ASP A 151 6.29 -13.34 21.08
N ILE A 152 5.88 -13.18 19.82
CA ILE A 152 5.89 -14.25 18.83
C ILE A 152 7.07 -14.13 17.86
N SER A 153 7.40 -15.25 17.20
CA SER A 153 8.45 -15.26 16.18
C SER A 153 8.08 -14.37 14.98
N GLU A 154 9.08 -13.90 14.26
CA GLU A 154 8.86 -13.12 13.03
C GLU A 154 8.07 -13.93 11.97
N HIS A 155 8.40 -15.20 11.82
CA HIS A 155 7.68 -16.08 10.91
C HIS A 155 6.20 -16.22 11.28
N GLU A 156 5.90 -16.48 12.53
CA GLU A 156 4.51 -16.58 13.02
C GLU A 156 3.76 -15.27 12.84
N PHE A 157 4.41 -14.13 13.14
CA PHE A 157 3.84 -12.81 12.93
C PHE A 157 3.46 -12.58 11.46
N ASN A 158 4.36 -12.87 10.54
CA ASN A 158 4.14 -12.72 9.11
C ASN A 158 2.99 -13.61 8.60
N VAL A 159 2.89 -14.86 9.08
CA VAL A 159 1.79 -15.76 8.74
C VAL A 159 0.46 -15.22 9.24
N LYS A 160 0.38 -14.76 10.48
CA LYS A 160 -0.84 -14.18 11.07
C LYS A 160 -1.29 -12.90 10.34
N LEU A 161 -0.35 -12.01 9.99
CA LEU A 161 -0.63 -10.82 9.19
C LEU A 161 -1.19 -11.18 7.82
N PHE A 162 -0.61 -12.18 7.16
CA PHE A 162 -1.07 -12.66 5.87
C PHE A 162 -2.50 -13.23 5.95
N ILE A 163 -2.78 -14.07 6.97
CA ILE A 163 -4.11 -14.67 7.17
C ILE A 163 -5.16 -13.59 7.44
N ALA A 164 -4.90 -12.67 8.39
CA ALA A 164 -5.81 -11.58 8.71
C ALA A 164 -6.14 -10.73 7.48
N ARG A 165 -5.12 -10.37 6.70
CA ARG A 165 -5.30 -9.64 5.44
C ARG A 165 -6.17 -10.41 4.47
N LYS A 166 -5.88 -11.70 4.23
CA LYS A 166 -6.63 -12.52 3.27
C LYS A 166 -8.09 -12.73 3.65
N ILE A 167 -8.40 -12.89 4.93
CA ILE A 167 -9.77 -12.98 5.41
C ILE A 167 -10.50 -11.65 5.22
N SER A 168 -9.84 -10.52 5.49
CA SER A 168 -10.45 -9.19 5.38
C SER A 168 -10.66 -8.72 3.94
N GLU A 169 -9.95 -9.30 2.96
CA GLU A 169 -10.08 -9.00 1.52
C GLU A 169 -11.28 -9.74 0.88
N ASN A 170 -11.86 -10.75 1.53
CA ASN A 170 -13.00 -11.56 1.04
C ASN A 170 -14.31 -11.13 1.70
#